data_2f1e942bd3de260d14097a2ab5dfe54a
#
_entry.id   2f1e942bd3de260d14097a2ab5dfe54a
#
_cell.length_a   1.000
_cell.length_b   1.000
_cell.length_c   1.000
_cell.angle_alpha   90.00
_cell.angle_beta   90.00
_cell.angle_gamma   90.00
#
_symmetry.space_group_name_H-M   'P 1'
#
loop_
_entity.id
_entity.type
_entity.pdbx_description
1 polymer ?
#
loop_
_entity_poly.entity_id
_entity_poly.type
_entity_poly.pdbx_seq_one_letter_code
_entity_poly.pdbx_strand_id
1 'polypeptide(L)'
;MELAVISDTQFSNGKTQIKMSNILILISLVILTSLSYERENTFNLGNKTCKLFATGQDDKLGKFISLHDNENTSVEAFAAIKTLLPGCKLFELKQKEERLILYEMKGKDYLFDPNRIFSKIGIKSTLAKYNKSFPIELEKGIALFADSLLATMKINNTKSYIVAIHNNTNNDFSILSYKNSKDADEVYVNSSTDIDNFFIVTAKSDFDYFKANKRNVVLQSEHASDDGSLSIYCQKKKLHYINVEVQHGQKEEQVKMIQEAYSLIKYKTK
;
A
#
# COMPACT_ATOMS: atom_id res chain seq x y z
N MET A 1 29.69 -26.53 13.08
CA MET A 1 29.16 -27.43 14.12
C MET A 1 28.80 -28.72 13.40
N GLU A 2 29.68 -29.72 13.57
CA GLU A 2 29.69 -30.96 12.83
C GLU A 2 28.52 -31.86 13.17
N LEU A 3 27.94 -32.46 12.14
CA LEU A 3 26.95 -33.54 12.26
C LEU A 3 27.70 -34.86 12.38
N ALA A 4 27.59 -35.49 13.53
CA ALA A 4 28.10 -36.81 13.78
C ALA A 4 27.24 -37.86 13.07
N VAL A 5 27.89 -38.63 12.19
CA VAL A 5 27.32 -39.82 11.55
C VAL A 5 27.59 -40.99 12.51
N ILE A 6 26.55 -41.62 13.02
CA ILE A 6 26.64 -42.91 13.69
C ILE A 6 26.16 -43.99 12.69
N SER A 7 27.07 -44.81 12.27
CA SER A 7 26.79 -46.02 11.51
C SER A 7 26.67 -47.20 12.48
N ASP A 8 25.50 -47.84 12.54
CA ASP A 8 25.41 -49.24 13.01
C ASP A 8 24.58 -50.02 12.01
N THR A 9 25.32 -50.91 11.33
CA THR A 9 24.81 -51.95 10.44
C THR A 9 24.47 -53.17 11.24
N GLN A 10 23.20 -53.56 11.31
CA GLN A 10 22.83 -54.95 11.52
C GLN A 10 21.84 -55.36 10.42
N PHE A 11 22.26 -56.36 9.64
CA PHE A 11 21.46 -57.06 8.64
C PHE A 11 20.46 -57.97 9.32
N SER A 12 19.15 -57.77 9.05
CA SER A 12 18.16 -58.85 9.10
C SER A 12 17.16 -58.64 7.96
N ASN A 13 16.95 -59.70 7.21
CA ASN A 13 16.06 -59.78 6.07
C ASN A 13 14.61 -59.44 6.46
N GLY A 14 14.09 -58.35 5.91
CA GLY A 14 12.67 -57.97 6.05
C GLY A 14 12.40 -56.64 5.38
N LYS A 15 11.78 -56.71 4.23
CA LYS A 15 11.22 -55.64 3.38
C LYS A 15 11.16 -54.26 4.01
N THR A 16 12.08 -53.38 3.64
CA THR A 16 11.99 -51.94 3.94
C THR A 16 11.45 -51.20 2.72
N GLN A 17 10.14 -51.25 2.55
CA GLN A 17 9.41 -50.27 1.75
C GLN A 17 8.76 -49.29 2.73
N ILE A 18 9.52 -48.33 3.20
CA ILE A 18 8.92 -47.19 3.93
C ILE A 18 9.90 -46.02 3.85
N LYS A 19 9.40 -44.88 3.45
CA LYS A 19 9.87 -43.50 3.70
C LYS A 19 10.26 -42.61 2.55
N MET A 20 10.08 -43.00 1.29
CA MET A 20 10.15 -41.99 0.23
C MET A 20 8.85 -41.19 0.07
N SER A 21 7.70 -41.76 0.47
CA SER A 21 6.40 -41.10 0.34
C SER A 21 6.21 -39.90 1.32
N ASN A 22 6.76 -40.00 2.53
CA ASN A 22 6.59 -38.96 3.54
C ASN A 22 7.47 -37.71 3.30
N ILE A 23 8.64 -37.89 2.66
CA ILE A 23 9.51 -36.76 2.32
C ILE A 23 8.96 -35.99 1.12
N LEU A 24 8.38 -36.70 0.14
CA LEU A 24 7.72 -36.07 -1.01
C LEU A 24 6.46 -35.29 -0.60
N ILE A 25 5.69 -35.79 0.36
CA ILE A 25 4.52 -35.11 0.89
C ILE A 25 4.90 -33.86 1.70
N LEU A 26 6.01 -33.89 2.46
CA LEU A 26 6.48 -32.70 3.18
C LEU A 26 7.01 -31.62 2.23
N ILE A 27 7.71 -32.01 1.16
CA ILE A 27 8.21 -31.06 0.15
C ILE A 27 7.06 -30.48 -0.68
N SER A 28 6.02 -31.27 -1.01
CA SER A 28 4.83 -30.77 -1.70
C SER A 28 3.99 -29.84 -0.82
N LEU A 29 3.93 -30.08 0.49
CA LEU A 29 3.19 -29.21 1.43
C LEU A 29 3.89 -27.85 1.62
N VAL A 30 5.23 -27.80 1.61
CA VAL A 30 6.01 -26.54 1.70
C VAL A 30 5.92 -25.74 0.41
N ILE A 31 5.77 -26.37 -0.74
CA ILE A 31 5.61 -25.68 -2.04
C ILE A 31 4.19 -25.13 -2.21
N LEU A 32 3.15 -25.76 -1.63
CA LEU A 32 1.77 -25.25 -1.72
C LEU A 32 1.51 -24.01 -0.86
N THR A 33 2.35 -23.67 0.10
CA THR A 33 2.17 -22.48 0.95
C THR A 33 2.75 -21.19 0.35
N SER A 34 3.45 -21.25 -0.78
CA SER A 34 4.08 -20.08 -1.43
C SER A 34 3.32 -19.54 -2.65
N LEU A 35 2.25 -20.16 -3.08
CA LEU A 35 1.37 -19.63 -4.13
C LEU A 35 0.41 -18.60 -3.53
N SER A 36 0.94 -17.40 -3.19
CA SER A 36 0.10 -16.22 -3.10
C SER A 36 -0.42 -15.94 -4.50
N TYR A 37 -1.72 -15.97 -4.68
CA TYR A 37 -2.36 -15.67 -5.96
C TYR A 37 -2.10 -14.19 -6.28
N GLU A 38 -1.09 -13.94 -7.13
CA GLU A 38 -0.79 -12.60 -7.63
C GLU A 38 -1.60 -12.38 -8.90
N ARG A 39 -2.49 -11.40 -8.86
CA ARG A 39 -3.20 -10.93 -10.03
C ARG A 39 -2.50 -9.69 -10.55
N GLU A 40 -2.09 -9.73 -11.82
CA GLU A 40 -1.54 -8.58 -12.53
C GLU A 40 -2.61 -7.96 -13.45
N ASN A 41 -2.71 -6.63 -13.44
CA ASN A 41 -3.45 -5.86 -14.41
C ASN A 41 -2.49 -4.88 -15.08
N THR A 42 -2.50 -4.81 -16.40
CA THR A 42 -1.63 -3.92 -17.18
C THR A 42 -2.43 -2.76 -17.76
N PHE A 43 -1.91 -1.54 -17.61
CA PHE A 43 -2.47 -0.32 -18.16
C PHE A 43 -1.52 0.22 -19.23
N ASN A 44 -2.06 0.56 -20.40
CA ASN A 44 -1.29 1.17 -21.49
C ASN A 44 -1.36 2.70 -21.35
N LEU A 45 -0.21 3.34 -21.27
CA LEU A 45 -0.02 4.78 -21.17
C LEU A 45 0.75 5.28 -22.40
N GLY A 46 0.10 5.21 -23.57
CA GLY A 46 0.74 5.33 -24.87
C GLY A 46 1.55 4.07 -25.20
N ASN A 47 2.85 4.21 -25.47
CA ASN A 47 3.79 3.08 -25.65
C ASN A 47 4.42 2.61 -24.34
N LYS A 48 4.07 3.21 -23.20
CA LYS A 48 4.50 2.77 -21.87
C LYS A 48 3.44 1.86 -21.26
N THR A 49 3.88 1.03 -20.33
CA THR A 49 3.00 0.18 -19.53
C THR A 49 3.18 0.48 -18.05
N CYS A 50 2.08 0.46 -17.31
CA CYS A 50 2.06 0.49 -15.88
C CYS A 50 1.30 -0.76 -15.39
N LYS A 51 1.77 -1.40 -14.33
CA LYS A 51 1.20 -2.64 -13.83
C LYS A 51 0.65 -2.44 -12.43
N LEU A 52 -0.51 -3.05 -12.14
CA LEU A 52 -1.08 -3.13 -10.81
C LEU A 52 -1.06 -4.60 -10.36
N PHE A 53 -0.26 -4.89 -9.36
CA PHE A 53 -0.20 -6.20 -8.73
C PHE A 53 -1.16 -6.27 -7.56
N ALA A 54 -1.82 -7.40 -7.38
CA ALA A 54 -2.72 -7.63 -6.25
C ALA A 54 -2.29 -8.88 -5.49
N THR A 55 -1.85 -8.71 -4.24
CA THR A 55 -1.37 -9.76 -3.36
C THR A 55 -2.32 -9.94 -2.18
N GLY A 56 -2.76 -11.17 -1.92
CA GLY A 56 -3.71 -11.52 -0.85
C GLY A 56 -4.95 -12.22 -1.38
N GLN A 57 -5.66 -12.96 -0.49
CA GLN A 57 -6.79 -13.80 -0.90
C GLN A 57 -8.07 -13.01 -1.16
N ASP A 58 -8.43 -12.12 -0.26
CA ASP A 58 -9.62 -11.27 -0.38
C ASP A 58 -9.37 -9.87 0.20
N ASP A 59 -10.30 -8.95 -0.02
CA ASP A 59 -10.19 -7.53 0.35
C ASP A 59 -11.46 -7.02 1.08
N LYS A 60 -12.16 -7.92 1.76
CA LYS A 60 -13.43 -7.61 2.44
C LYS A 60 -13.26 -6.64 3.61
N LEU A 61 -12.14 -6.73 4.32
CA LEU A 61 -11.83 -5.87 5.45
C LEU A 61 -11.02 -4.64 5.02
N GLY A 62 -9.93 -4.85 4.28
CA GLY A 62 -9.01 -3.77 3.92
C GLY A 62 -8.38 -3.92 2.55
N LYS A 63 -8.29 -2.79 1.84
CA LYS A 63 -7.56 -2.61 0.58
C LYS A 63 -6.33 -1.76 0.89
N PHE A 64 -5.18 -2.42 1.02
CA PHE A 64 -3.90 -1.75 1.16
C PHE A 64 -3.41 -1.32 -0.22
N ILE A 65 -2.87 -0.11 -0.33
CA ILE A 65 -2.54 0.50 -1.62
C ILE A 65 -1.17 1.16 -1.52
N SER A 66 -0.24 0.76 -2.40
CA SER A 66 1.02 1.44 -2.67
C SER A 66 0.99 2.01 -4.08
N LEU A 67 1.00 3.35 -4.20
CA LEU A 67 0.91 4.05 -5.48
C LEU A 67 2.28 4.42 -6.05
N HIS A 68 3.32 4.53 -5.23
CA HIS A 68 4.66 4.90 -5.66
C HIS A 68 5.57 3.69 -5.70
N ASP A 69 6.10 3.35 -6.88
CA ASP A 69 6.89 2.15 -7.12
C ASP A 69 8.26 2.15 -6.39
N ASN A 70 8.73 3.31 -5.95
CA ASN A 70 9.96 3.44 -5.15
C ASN A 70 9.74 3.34 -3.63
N GLU A 71 8.53 3.18 -3.15
CA GLU A 71 8.22 3.07 -1.70
C GLU A 71 8.25 1.60 -1.23
N ASN A 72 9.36 0.90 -1.49
CA ASN A 72 9.49 -0.54 -1.30
C ASN A 72 9.39 -1.00 0.15
N THR A 73 9.79 -0.17 1.14
CA THR A 73 9.70 -0.53 2.56
C THR A 73 8.26 -0.88 2.97
N SER A 74 7.28 -0.13 2.46
CA SER A 74 5.87 -0.35 2.77
C SER A 74 5.34 -1.67 2.20
N VAL A 75 5.72 -1.99 0.95
CA VAL A 75 5.35 -3.24 0.27
C VAL A 75 5.98 -4.45 0.93
N GLU A 76 7.28 -4.37 1.26
CA GLU A 76 8.00 -5.43 1.95
C GLU A 76 7.44 -5.68 3.37
N ALA A 77 7.05 -4.62 4.07
CA ALA A 77 6.42 -4.74 5.39
C ALA A 77 5.09 -5.48 5.31
N PHE A 78 4.23 -5.11 4.35
CA PHE A 78 2.96 -5.83 4.12
C PHE A 78 3.21 -7.30 3.75
N ALA A 79 4.13 -7.56 2.83
CA ALA A 79 4.46 -8.91 2.38
C ALA A 79 4.95 -9.81 3.53
N ALA A 80 5.73 -9.26 4.47
CA ALA A 80 6.24 -9.97 5.63
C ALA A 80 5.14 -10.47 6.58
N ILE A 81 4.01 -9.77 6.63
CA ILE A 81 2.91 -10.08 7.57
C ILE A 81 1.57 -10.40 6.89
N LYS A 82 1.53 -10.57 5.57
CA LYS A 82 0.29 -10.78 4.80
C LYS A 82 -0.60 -11.93 5.32
N THR A 83 0.01 -12.98 5.87
CA THR A 83 -0.71 -14.12 6.47
C THR A 83 -1.40 -13.77 7.79
N LEU A 84 -0.98 -12.69 8.46
CA LEU A 84 -1.57 -12.17 9.69
C LEU A 84 -2.68 -11.15 9.43
N LEU A 85 -2.96 -10.83 8.15
CA LEU A 85 -3.92 -9.84 7.70
C LEU A 85 -5.07 -10.47 6.89
N PRO A 86 -5.78 -11.50 7.42
CA PRO A 86 -6.88 -12.12 6.68
C PRO A 86 -7.97 -11.07 6.37
N GLY A 87 -8.55 -11.16 5.18
CA GLY A 87 -9.54 -10.19 4.70
C GLY A 87 -8.91 -8.91 4.13
N CYS A 88 -7.59 -8.87 3.98
CA CYS A 88 -6.88 -7.73 3.40
C CYS A 88 -6.10 -8.13 2.14
N LYS A 89 -6.00 -7.18 1.20
CA LYS A 89 -5.27 -7.32 -0.04
C LYS A 89 -4.43 -6.08 -0.28
N LEU A 90 -3.20 -6.27 -0.75
CA LEU A 90 -2.34 -5.19 -1.23
C LEU A 90 -2.53 -5.03 -2.73
N PHE A 91 -2.68 -3.78 -3.16
CA PHE A 91 -2.59 -3.33 -4.53
C PHE A 91 -1.33 -2.46 -4.68
N GLU A 92 -0.40 -2.90 -5.49
CA GLU A 92 0.90 -2.25 -5.71
C GLU A 92 0.99 -1.80 -7.16
N LEU A 93 1.18 -0.49 -7.38
CA LEU A 93 1.34 0.10 -8.71
C LEU A 93 2.82 0.15 -9.06
N LYS A 94 3.20 -0.40 -10.22
CA LYS A 94 4.61 -0.52 -10.64
C LYS A 94 4.86 0.05 -12.01
N GLN A 95 5.89 0.92 -12.08
CA GLN A 95 6.50 1.35 -13.33
C GLN A 95 7.94 1.83 -13.09
N LYS A 96 8.95 1.04 -13.41
CA LYS A 96 10.40 1.40 -13.43
C LYS A 96 11.01 1.74 -12.07
N GLU A 97 10.43 1.33 -10.95
CA GLU A 97 10.93 1.59 -9.59
C GLU A 97 11.10 3.09 -9.28
N GLU A 98 10.28 3.93 -9.91
CA GLU A 98 10.31 5.39 -9.78
C GLU A 98 9.03 5.90 -9.09
N ARG A 99 9.14 7.09 -8.45
CA ARG A 99 7.98 7.74 -7.84
C ARG A 99 6.95 8.17 -8.87
N LEU A 100 7.41 8.72 -9.99
CA LEU A 100 6.55 9.30 -11.01
C LEU A 100 6.26 8.29 -12.12
N ILE A 101 5.05 8.34 -12.63
CA ILE A 101 4.61 7.54 -13.78
C ILE A 101 4.90 8.28 -15.09
N LEU A 102 5.40 7.53 -16.07
CA LEU A 102 5.58 7.99 -17.45
C LEU A 102 4.36 7.67 -18.29
N TYR A 103 3.83 8.69 -18.97
CA TYR A 103 2.82 8.55 -20.03
C TYR A 103 3.42 9.05 -21.35
N GLU A 104 3.41 8.21 -22.39
CA GLU A 104 3.81 8.65 -23.71
C GLU A 104 2.58 9.13 -24.52
N MET A 105 2.71 10.28 -25.16
CA MET A 105 1.68 10.78 -26.09
C MET A 105 2.33 11.51 -27.26
N LYS A 106 2.00 11.09 -28.47
CA LYS A 106 2.50 11.68 -29.74
C LYS A 106 4.03 11.71 -29.81
N GLY A 107 4.70 10.63 -29.33
CA GLY A 107 6.15 10.48 -29.35
C GLY A 107 6.89 11.24 -28.25
N LYS A 108 6.17 11.82 -27.27
CA LYS A 108 6.76 12.54 -26.14
C LYS A 108 6.36 11.91 -24.81
N ASP A 109 7.33 11.78 -23.91
CA ASP A 109 7.13 11.31 -22.53
C ASP A 109 6.71 12.45 -21.61
N TYR A 110 5.72 12.19 -20.74
CA TYR A 110 5.20 13.10 -19.72
C TYR A 110 5.21 12.41 -18.38
N LEU A 111 5.53 13.16 -17.33
CA LEU A 111 5.59 12.68 -15.96
C LEU A 111 4.41 13.17 -15.13
N PHE A 112 3.91 12.33 -14.23
CA PHE A 112 2.92 12.72 -13.23
C PHE A 112 3.06 11.88 -11.94
N ASP A 113 2.61 12.42 -10.82
CA ASP A 113 2.55 11.70 -9.54
C ASP A 113 1.24 10.89 -9.48
N PRO A 114 1.29 9.56 -9.34
CA PRO A 114 0.10 8.71 -9.30
C PRO A 114 -0.82 8.99 -8.10
N ASN A 115 -0.31 9.59 -7.02
CA ASN A 115 -1.14 10.04 -5.88
C ASN A 115 -1.63 11.49 -6.04
N ARG A 116 -1.75 11.99 -7.29
CA ARG A 116 -2.29 13.33 -7.62
C ARG A 116 -3.27 13.30 -8.79
N ILE A 117 -3.85 12.13 -9.10
CA ILE A 117 -4.66 11.95 -10.31
C ILE A 117 -6.14 11.71 -10.03
N PHE A 118 -6.56 11.69 -8.76
CA PHE A 118 -7.95 11.36 -8.38
C PHE A 118 -8.89 12.59 -8.40
N SER A 119 -8.41 13.70 -8.96
CA SER A 119 -9.25 14.85 -9.30
C SER A 119 -8.70 15.60 -10.52
N LYS A 120 -9.57 16.35 -11.20
CA LYS A 120 -9.18 17.17 -12.36
C LYS A 120 -8.15 18.25 -11.96
N ILE A 121 -8.28 18.84 -10.77
CA ILE A 121 -7.34 19.85 -10.25
C ILE A 121 -5.97 19.21 -10.02
N GLY A 122 -5.94 18.05 -9.36
CA GLY A 122 -4.70 17.32 -9.10
C GLY A 122 -3.98 16.88 -10.37
N ILE A 123 -4.71 16.34 -11.38
CA ILE A 123 -4.11 15.98 -12.68
C ILE A 123 -3.43 17.18 -13.32
N LYS A 124 -4.12 18.32 -13.38
CA LYS A 124 -3.55 19.54 -13.97
C LYS A 124 -2.33 20.03 -13.19
N SER A 125 -2.40 20.00 -11.87
CA SER A 125 -1.32 20.45 -10.98
C SER A 125 -0.08 19.57 -11.11
N THR A 126 -0.22 18.23 -11.08
CA THR A 126 0.92 17.32 -11.22
C THR A 126 1.56 17.44 -12.61
N LEU A 127 0.76 17.55 -13.67
CA LEU A 127 1.29 17.76 -15.01
C LEU A 127 2.06 19.09 -15.14
N ALA A 128 1.53 20.18 -14.59
CA ALA A 128 2.20 21.48 -14.61
C ALA A 128 3.50 21.48 -13.78
N LYS A 129 3.55 20.70 -12.71
CA LYS A 129 4.73 20.56 -11.85
C LYS A 129 5.92 19.89 -12.55
N TYR A 130 5.64 18.84 -13.32
CA TYR A 130 6.69 17.99 -13.87
C TYR A 130 6.94 18.15 -15.37
N ASN A 131 6.11 18.95 -16.08
CA ASN A 131 6.23 19.13 -17.52
C ASN A 131 6.14 20.62 -17.88
N LYS A 132 7.00 21.09 -18.80
CA LYS A 132 6.96 22.49 -19.26
C LYS A 132 5.64 22.83 -19.98
N SER A 133 5.08 21.87 -20.69
CA SER A 133 3.80 21.99 -21.41
C SER A 133 3.25 20.61 -21.70
N PHE A 134 1.95 20.48 -21.80
CA PHE A 134 1.26 19.23 -22.10
C PHE A 134 -0.05 19.47 -22.86
N PRO A 135 -0.48 18.54 -23.73
CA PRO A 135 -1.75 18.65 -24.45
C PRO A 135 -2.93 18.30 -23.55
N ILE A 136 -4.10 18.89 -23.84
CA ILE A 136 -5.33 18.64 -23.07
C ILE A 136 -5.80 17.17 -23.12
N GLU A 137 -5.46 16.47 -24.19
CA GLU A 137 -5.76 15.04 -24.35
C GLU A 137 -5.04 14.19 -23.30
N LEU A 138 -3.87 14.63 -22.80
CA LEU A 138 -3.13 13.94 -21.76
C LEU A 138 -3.89 13.98 -20.43
N GLU A 139 -4.49 15.12 -20.07
CA GLU A 139 -5.35 15.21 -18.86
C GLU A 139 -6.48 14.17 -18.91
N LYS A 140 -7.12 14.00 -20.08
CA LYS A 140 -8.18 13.01 -20.29
C LYS A 140 -7.64 11.58 -20.18
N GLY A 141 -6.47 11.31 -20.78
CA GLY A 141 -5.83 9.99 -20.67
C GLY A 141 -5.50 9.61 -19.24
N ILE A 142 -4.96 10.55 -18.45
CA ILE A 142 -4.65 10.32 -17.03
C ILE A 142 -5.94 10.14 -16.20
N ALA A 143 -7.00 10.90 -16.50
CA ALA A 143 -8.29 10.71 -15.83
C ALA A 143 -8.86 9.31 -16.07
N LEU A 144 -8.82 8.80 -17.31
CA LEU A 144 -9.23 7.43 -17.63
C LEU A 144 -8.36 6.38 -16.93
N PHE A 145 -7.06 6.64 -16.80
CA PHE A 145 -6.16 5.77 -16.03
C PHE A 145 -6.55 5.74 -14.55
N ALA A 146 -6.81 6.91 -13.93
CA ALA A 146 -7.27 7.00 -12.54
C ALA A 146 -8.60 6.24 -12.33
N ASP A 147 -9.58 6.42 -13.22
CA ASP A 147 -10.86 5.71 -13.17
C ASP A 147 -10.66 4.19 -13.30
N SER A 148 -9.75 3.76 -14.17
CA SER A 148 -9.41 2.34 -14.36
C SER A 148 -8.74 1.74 -13.14
N LEU A 149 -7.85 2.48 -12.45
CA LEU A 149 -7.26 2.07 -11.17
C LEU A 149 -8.32 1.90 -10.09
N LEU A 150 -9.18 2.91 -9.90
CA LEU A 150 -10.26 2.87 -8.91
C LEU A 150 -11.22 1.71 -9.17
N ALA A 151 -11.56 1.44 -10.42
CA ALA A 151 -12.42 0.33 -10.83
C ALA A 151 -11.76 -1.03 -10.57
N THR A 152 -10.48 -1.19 -10.94
CA THR A 152 -9.72 -2.43 -10.75
C THR A 152 -9.54 -2.77 -9.27
N MET A 153 -9.25 -1.78 -8.44
CA MET A 153 -9.16 -1.91 -6.98
C MET A 153 -10.54 -1.99 -6.31
N LYS A 154 -11.63 -1.78 -7.06
CA LYS A 154 -13.02 -1.75 -6.55
C LYS A 154 -13.19 -0.76 -5.39
N ILE A 155 -12.64 0.44 -5.55
CA ILE A 155 -12.69 1.48 -4.51
C ILE A 155 -14.05 2.17 -4.49
N ASN A 156 -14.63 2.41 -5.68
CA ASN A 156 -15.94 3.04 -5.79
C ASN A 156 -17.00 2.20 -5.06
N ASN A 157 -17.66 2.78 -4.07
CA ASN A 157 -18.72 2.14 -3.27
C ASN A 157 -18.25 0.96 -2.38
N THR A 158 -16.96 0.85 -2.06
CA THR A 158 -16.47 -0.16 -1.11
C THR A 158 -16.95 0.15 0.31
N LYS A 159 -17.21 -0.92 1.09
CA LYS A 159 -17.38 -0.85 2.54
C LYS A 159 -16.09 -1.19 3.28
N SER A 160 -15.09 -1.74 2.57
CA SER A 160 -13.78 -2.05 3.13
C SER A 160 -13.01 -0.77 3.41
N TYR A 161 -12.14 -0.81 4.40
CA TYR A 161 -11.17 0.27 4.61
C TYR A 161 -10.20 0.36 3.44
N ILE A 162 -9.86 1.59 3.08
CA ILE A 162 -8.80 1.90 2.12
C ILE A 162 -7.60 2.34 2.95
N VAL A 163 -6.48 1.63 2.83
CA VAL A 163 -5.27 1.90 3.61
C VAL A 163 -4.13 2.18 2.63
N ALA A 164 -3.78 3.44 2.44
CA ALA A 164 -2.57 3.78 1.70
C ALA A 164 -1.35 3.54 2.60
N ILE A 165 -0.32 2.93 2.03
CA ILE A 165 0.96 2.70 2.71
C ILE A 165 2.07 3.42 1.95
N HIS A 166 2.71 4.37 2.62
CA HIS A 166 3.69 5.27 2.05
C HIS A 166 5.02 5.23 2.80
N ASN A 167 6.07 5.65 2.11
CA ASN A 167 7.35 5.93 2.72
C ASN A 167 7.74 7.38 2.46
N ASN A 168 8.10 8.10 3.52
CA ASN A 168 8.65 9.43 3.45
C ASN A 168 10.17 9.43 3.66
N THR A 169 10.79 10.58 3.46
CA THR A 169 12.22 10.83 3.71
C THR A 169 12.37 11.56 5.03
N ASN A 170 13.40 11.21 5.81
CA ASN A 170 13.68 11.83 7.10
C ASN A 170 13.67 13.36 7.02
N ASN A 171 12.87 13.99 7.87
CA ASN A 171 12.67 15.44 8.00
C ASN A 171 12.14 16.16 6.74
N ASP A 172 11.59 15.45 5.74
CA ASP A 172 10.97 16.07 4.56
C ASP A 172 9.45 16.23 4.76
N PHE A 173 8.72 15.12 4.82
CA PHE A 173 7.28 15.11 5.06
C PHE A 173 6.96 14.47 6.41
N SER A 174 6.44 15.26 7.33
CA SER A 174 6.15 14.83 8.70
C SER A 174 4.77 15.28 9.17
N ILE A 175 4.33 14.79 10.31
CA ILE A 175 3.07 15.24 10.94
C ILE A 175 3.05 16.76 11.18
N LEU A 176 4.23 17.39 11.35
CA LEU A 176 4.34 18.83 11.56
C LEU A 176 3.90 19.63 10.32
N SER A 177 3.89 19.04 9.12
CA SER A 177 3.36 19.65 7.89
C SER A 177 1.87 19.98 8.01
N TYR A 178 1.16 19.30 8.91
CA TYR A 178 -0.27 19.52 9.19
C TYR A 178 -0.53 20.47 10.37
N LYS A 179 0.52 20.81 11.15
CA LYS A 179 0.36 21.71 12.29
C LYS A 179 0.00 23.10 11.77
N ASN A 180 -1.15 23.61 12.19
CA ASN A 180 -1.72 24.88 11.72
C ASN A 180 -2.10 24.92 10.22
N SER A 181 -2.19 23.77 9.56
CA SER A 181 -2.69 23.68 8.20
C SER A 181 -4.23 23.64 8.20
N LYS A 182 -4.85 24.29 7.22
CA LYS A 182 -6.29 24.17 6.95
C LYS A 182 -6.68 22.78 6.43
N ASP A 183 -5.70 21.96 6.07
CA ASP A 183 -5.91 20.61 5.54
C ASP A 183 -6.09 19.57 6.66
N ALA A 184 -5.97 19.99 7.95
CA ALA A 184 -6.23 19.16 9.12
C ALA A 184 -7.23 19.83 10.06
N ASP A 185 -8.24 19.09 10.52
CA ASP A 185 -9.16 19.54 11.58
C ASP A 185 -8.54 19.32 12.97
N GLU A 186 -7.82 18.21 13.15
CA GLU A 186 -7.10 17.90 14.38
C GLU A 186 -5.74 17.24 14.06
N VAL A 187 -4.75 17.54 14.90
CA VAL A 187 -3.41 16.92 14.86
C VAL A 187 -3.03 16.50 16.28
N TYR A 188 -2.67 15.25 16.45
CA TYR A 188 -2.12 14.76 17.70
C TYR A 188 -0.68 14.28 17.50
N VAL A 189 0.26 14.95 18.18
CA VAL A 189 1.69 14.63 18.16
C VAL A 189 2.08 14.03 19.49
N ASN A 190 2.64 12.82 19.46
CA ASN A 190 3.27 12.19 20.61
C ASN A 190 4.78 12.50 20.57
N SER A 191 5.28 13.26 21.52
CA SER A 191 6.69 13.67 21.59
C SER A 191 7.68 12.51 21.80
N SER A 192 7.17 11.31 22.12
CA SER A 192 8.00 10.09 22.31
C SER A 192 8.13 9.25 21.04
N THR A 193 7.53 9.66 19.94
CA THR A 193 7.55 8.94 18.68
C THR A 193 8.13 9.82 17.58
N ASP A 194 8.71 9.18 16.56
CA ASP A 194 9.23 9.86 15.39
C ASP A 194 8.10 10.63 14.69
N ILE A 195 8.36 11.90 14.36
CA ILE A 195 7.38 12.79 13.72
C ILE A 195 7.12 12.41 12.26
N ASP A 196 8.00 11.64 11.63
CA ASP A 196 7.88 11.16 10.26
C ASP A 196 7.00 9.89 10.17
N ASN A 197 6.70 9.26 11.33
CA ASN A 197 5.86 8.08 11.45
C ASN A 197 4.48 8.47 12.01
N PHE A 198 3.48 8.56 11.13
CA PHE A 198 2.15 9.03 11.51
C PHE A 198 1.03 8.47 10.62
N PHE A 199 -0.18 8.59 11.13
CA PHE A 199 -1.40 8.28 10.39
C PHE A 199 -2.11 9.54 9.91
N ILE A 200 -2.77 9.46 8.74
CA ILE A 200 -3.79 10.42 8.32
C ILE A 200 -5.10 9.65 8.16
N VAL A 201 -6.16 10.13 8.77
CA VAL A 201 -7.46 9.48 8.72
C VAL A 201 -8.55 10.49 8.34
N THR A 202 -9.65 9.98 7.76
CA THR A 202 -10.79 10.79 7.33
C THR A 202 -11.96 10.72 8.31
N ALA A 203 -11.93 9.82 9.29
CA ALA A 203 -12.99 9.65 10.27
C ALA A 203 -12.52 10.02 11.68
N LYS A 204 -13.31 10.85 12.38
CA LYS A 204 -13.03 11.29 13.76
C LYS A 204 -12.82 10.11 14.70
N SER A 205 -13.63 9.06 14.58
CA SER A 205 -13.52 7.88 15.43
C SER A 205 -12.24 7.08 15.24
N ASP A 206 -11.63 7.16 14.04
CA ASP A 206 -10.36 6.50 13.74
C ASP A 206 -9.19 7.35 14.28
N PHE A 207 -9.32 8.69 14.21
CA PHE A 207 -8.40 9.62 14.86
C PHE A 207 -8.36 9.37 16.37
N ASP A 208 -9.53 9.28 17.03
CA ASP A 208 -9.62 9.06 18.47
C ASP A 208 -8.99 7.71 18.88
N TYR A 209 -9.14 6.68 18.05
CA TYR A 209 -8.51 5.38 18.27
C TYR A 209 -6.97 5.49 18.26
N PHE A 210 -6.38 6.09 17.22
CA PHE A 210 -4.92 6.22 17.14
C PHE A 210 -4.36 7.15 18.22
N LYS A 211 -5.06 8.24 18.53
CA LYS A 211 -4.71 9.15 19.64
C LYS A 211 -4.72 8.42 21.00
N ALA A 212 -5.75 7.61 21.28
CA ALA A 212 -5.83 6.82 22.50
C ALA A 212 -4.67 5.81 22.62
N ASN A 213 -4.19 5.28 21.48
CA ASN A 213 -3.02 4.41 21.38
C ASN A 213 -1.70 5.18 21.30
N LYS A 214 -1.71 6.51 21.56
CA LYS A 214 -0.53 7.39 21.58
C LYS A 214 0.25 7.40 20.27
N ARG A 215 -0.44 7.27 19.13
CA ARG A 215 0.13 7.39 17.79
C ARG A 215 0.00 8.80 17.24
N ASN A 216 1.04 9.26 16.56
CA ASN A 216 0.96 10.47 15.75
C ASN A 216 -0.16 10.29 14.72
N VAL A 217 -1.14 11.21 14.72
CA VAL A 217 -2.28 11.10 13.82
C VAL A 217 -2.85 12.47 13.46
N VAL A 218 -3.28 12.57 12.22
CA VAL A 218 -3.95 13.73 11.61
C VAL A 218 -5.38 13.32 11.27
N LEU A 219 -6.36 14.13 11.72
CA LEU A 219 -7.71 14.11 11.16
C LEU A 219 -7.72 15.06 9.96
N GLN A 220 -7.82 14.52 8.75
CA GLN A 220 -7.90 15.31 7.55
C GLN A 220 -9.17 16.14 7.53
N SER A 221 -9.07 17.42 7.18
CA SER A 221 -10.21 18.33 7.14
C SER A 221 -11.14 18.03 5.97
N GLU A 222 -12.44 18.17 6.17
CA GLU A 222 -13.42 18.16 5.07
C GLU A 222 -13.21 19.33 4.10
N HIS A 223 -12.54 20.39 4.56
CA HIS A 223 -12.22 21.59 3.79
C HIS A 223 -10.78 21.58 3.25
N ALA A 224 -10.08 20.46 3.33
CA ALA A 224 -8.73 20.33 2.80
C ALA A 224 -8.66 20.67 1.31
N SER A 225 -7.55 21.27 0.92
CA SER A 225 -7.28 21.64 -0.47
C SER A 225 -7.30 20.41 -1.37
N ASP A 226 -7.94 20.52 -2.53
CA ASP A 226 -7.95 19.44 -3.51
C ASP A 226 -6.59 19.37 -4.22
N ASP A 227 -5.74 18.48 -3.76
CA ASP A 227 -4.44 18.20 -4.34
C ASP A 227 -4.45 16.97 -5.27
N GLY A 228 -5.61 16.34 -5.45
CA GLY A 228 -5.82 15.16 -6.28
C GLY A 228 -5.36 13.85 -5.66
N SER A 229 -5.01 13.83 -4.37
CA SER A 229 -4.60 12.61 -3.66
C SER A 229 -5.76 11.64 -3.45
N LEU A 230 -5.41 10.36 -3.22
CA LEU A 230 -6.39 9.33 -2.86
C LEU A 230 -7.09 9.65 -1.54
N SER A 231 -6.41 10.28 -0.59
CA SER A 231 -7.00 10.71 0.69
C SER A 231 -8.14 11.71 0.48
N ILE A 232 -7.92 12.75 -0.33
CA ILE A 232 -8.94 13.75 -0.69
C ILE A 232 -10.09 13.11 -1.46
N TYR A 233 -9.79 12.19 -2.38
CA TYR A 233 -10.83 11.43 -3.08
C TYR A 233 -11.71 10.64 -2.10
N CYS A 234 -11.10 9.90 -1.17
CA CYS A 234 -11.82 9.11 -0.17
C CYS A 234 -12.64 9.99 0.77
N GLN A 235 -12.09 11.13 1.23
CA GLN A 235 -12.80 12.12 2.03
C GLN A 235 -14.08 12.60 1.32
N LYS A 236 -13.97 13.06 0.07
CA LYS A 236 -15.10 13.55 -0.73
C LYS A 236 -16.17 12.46 -0.98
N LYS A 237 -15.74 11.20 -1.07
CA LYS A 237 -16.64 10.05 -1.27
C LYS A 237 -17.15 9.45 0.04
N LYS A 238 -16.73 9.97 1.19
CA LYS A 238 -17.08 9.47 2.54
C LYS A 238 -16.72 7.98 2.71
N LEU A 239 -15.56 7.60 2.15
CA LEU A 239 -14.99 6.26 2.30
C LEU A 239 -14.08 6.22 3.52
N HIS A 240 -14.03 5.07 4.21
CA HIS A 240 -13.10 4.87 5.30
C HIS A 240 -11.66 4.82 4.76
N TYR A 241 -10.83 5.74 5.20
CA TYR A 241 -9.47 5.88 4.71
C TYR A 241 -8.46 6.06 5.85
N ILE A 242 -7.36 5.34 5.73
CA ILE A 242 -6.19 5.45 6.59
C ILE A 242 -4.97 5.61 5.69
N ASN A 243 -4.14 6.61 5.94
CA ASN A 243 -2.78 6.68 5.39
C ASN A 243 -1.78 6.29 6.47
N VAL A 244 -0.83 5.44 6.14
CA VAL A 244 0.29 5.01 7.00
C VAL A 244 1.56 5.59 6.40
N GLU A 245 2.11 6.60 7.04
CA GLU A 245 3.39 7.23 6.68
C GLU A 245 4.48 6.73 7.61
N VAL A 246 5.54 6.15 7.04
CA VAL A 246 6.73 5.71 7.78
C VAL A 246 7.97 6.09 6.99
N GLN A 247 9.03 6.47 7.69
CA GLN A 247 10.30 6.78 7.08
C GLN A 247 10.85 5.57 6.30
N HIS A 248 11.36 5.83 5.10
CA HIS A 248 11.96 4.80 4.24
C HIS A 248 13.07 4.04 4.99
N GLY A 249 13.07 2.71 4.89
CA GLY A 249 14.00 1.82 5.57
C GLY A 249 13.58 1.37 6.98
N GLN A 250 12.58 2.01 7.60
CA GLN A 250 12.06 1.61 8.93
C GLN A 250 11.00 0.49 8.82
N LYS A 251 11.40 -0.66 8.30
CA LYS A 251 10.49 -1.78 7.99
C LYS A 251 9.74 -2.31 9.22
N GLU A 252 10.41 -2.42 10.36
CA GLU A 252 9.80 -2.89 11.61
C GLU A 252 8.69 -1.95 12.10
N GLU A 253 8.90 -0.64 12.01
CA GLU A 253 7.86 0.34 12.36
C GLU A 253 6.72 0.31 11.34
N GLN A 254 7.02 0.16 10.05
CA GLN A 254 6.00 -0.01 9.01
C GLN A 254 5.12 -1.23 9.28
N VAL A 255 5.72 -2.38 9.62
CA VAL A 255 4.99 -3.61 10.01
C VAL A 255 4.06 -3.33 11.18
N LYS A 256 4.56 -2.68 12.24
CA LYS A 256 3.80 -2.35 13.44
C LYS A 256 2.61 -1.44 13.11
N MET A 257 2.82 -0.38 12.35
CA MET A 257 1.76 0.55 11.98
C MET A 257 0.71 -0.09 11.05
N ILE A 258 1.11 -0.97 10.14
CA ILE A 258 0.18 -1.78 9.34
C ILE A 258 -0.68 -2.69 10.24
N GLN A 259 -0.09 -3.34 11.23
CA GLN A 259 -0.83 -4.18 12.19
C GLN A 259 -1.81 -3.38 13.05
N GLU A 260 -1.45 -2.16 13.42
CA GLU A 260 -2.32 -1.25 14.17
C GLU A 260 -3.50 -0.76 13.31
N ALA A 261 -3.26 -0.41 12.05
CA ALA A 261 -4.34 -0.10 11.11
C ALA A 261 -5.30 -1.30 10.95
N TYR A 262 -4.75 -2.51 10.79
CA TYR A 262 -5.56 -3.73 10.74
C TYR A 262 -6.35 -3.99 12.04
N SER A 263 -5.77 -3.70 13.19
CA SER A 263 -6.43 -3.85 14.50
C SER A 263 -7.63 -2.91 14.63
N LEU A 264 -7.49 -1.65 14.19
CA LEU A 264 -8.60 -0.70 14.09
C LEU A 264 -9.70 -1.26 13.16
N ILE A 265 -9.35 -1.72 11.96
CA ILE A 265 -10.30 -2.26 10.99
C ILE A 265 -11.08 -3.42 11.61
N LYS A 266 -10.41 -4.37 12.23
CA LYS A 266 -11.07 -5.50 12.94
C LYS A 266 -11.98 -5.04 14.07
N TYR A 267 -11.61 -4.02 14.80
CA TYR A 267 -12.43 -3.47 15.88
C TYR A 267 -13.72 -2.86 15.33
N LYS A 268 -13.65 -2.16 14.19
CA LYS A 268 -14.79 -1.48 13.55
C LYS A 268 -15.73 -2.39 12.75
N THR A 269 -15.25 -3.58 12.35
CA THR A 269 -16.01 -4.51 11.49
C THR A 269 -16.63 -5.67 12.27
N LYS A 270 -16.47 -5.69 13.59
CA LYS A 270 -17.19 -6.58 14.51
C LYS A 270 -18.60 -6.07 14.77
#